data_2cdd2d4c5e44a3fbee2c40f7afe39fb2
#
_entry.id   2cdd2d4c5e44a3fbee2c40f7afe39fb2
#
_cell.length_a   1.000
_cell.length_b   1.000
_cell.length_c   1.000
_cell.angle_alpha   90.00
_cell.angle_beta   90.00
_cell.angle_gamma   90.00
#
_symmetry.space_group_name_H-M   'P 1'
#
loop_
_entity.id
_entity.type
_entity.pdbx_description
1 polymer ?
#
loop_
_entity_poly.entity_id
_entity_poly.type
_entity_poly.pdbx_seq_one_letter_code
_entity_poly.pdbx_strand_id
1 'polypeptide(L)'
;MIDFSLYLITDRNQTGGRPLLEVVEAALSGGVRAVQLREKDLTPAELYDLAWEMRALTSRYDARLLINERIDIALAVEADGVHLGVNSLPVTAARRIAPDLLIGYSSHSVGEAVAALAKGADFVTFGPVFPTPSKAAYGEPVGLGELERACRQAVGDLVFGLGGIKRDNLAQVTAAGCYRVALISDILAAPDPAEAAGAFRRGLGC
;
A
#
# COMPACT_ATOMS: atom_id res chain seq x y z
N MET A 1 3.01 8.66 13.47
CA MET A 1 3.43 7.23 13.64
C MET A 1 2.54 6.37 12.77
N ILE A 2 3.08 5.37 12.06
CA ILE A 2 2.29 4.45 11.22
C ILE A 2 1.58 3.45 12.14
N ASP A 3 0.26 3.46 12.12
CA ASP A 3 -0.63 2.70 13.02
C ASP A 3 -1.30 1.49 12.35
N PHE A 4 -0.83 1.11 11.17
CA PHE A 4 -1.32 -0.05 10.41
C PHE A 4 -0.19 -0.96 9.96
N SER A 5 -0.47 -2.26 9.80
CA SER A 5 0.48 -3.29 9.33
C SER A 5 0.05 -3.95 8.01
N LEU A 6 -1.23 -3.84 7.67
CA LEU A 6 -1.80 -4.35 6.43
C LEU A 6 -2.29 -3.17 5.57
N TYR A 7 -1.68 -2.98 4.40
CA TYR A 7 -1.94 -1.90 3.46
C TYR A 7 -2.55 -2.46 2.18
N LEU A 8 -3.83 -2.20 1.94
CA LEU A 8 -4.52 -2.64 0.73
C LEU A 8 -4.33 -1.61 -0.39
N ILE A 9 -3.82 -2.05 -1.53
CA ILE A 9 -3.70 -1.21 -2.74
C ILE A 9 -4.79 -1.63 -3.71
N THR A 10 -5.59 -0.69 -4.22
CA THR A 10 -6.68 -1.01 -5.14
C THR A 10 -6.18 -1.23 -6.57
N ASP A 11 -6.92 -2.07 -7.26
CA ASP A 11 -6.91 -2.29 -8.70
C ASP A 11 -8.26 -2.92 -9.06
N ARG A 12 -9.20 -2.10 -9.59
CA ARG A 12 -10.57 -2.56 -9.89
C ARG A 12 -10.63 -3.68 -10.92
N ASN A 13 -9.56 -3.84 -11.73
CA ASN A 13 -9.46 -4.94 -12.69
C ASN A 13 -9.13 -6.28 -12.04
N GLN A 14 -8.77 -6.31 -10.75
CA GLN A 14 -8.42 -7.52 -10.00
C GLN A 14 -9.49 -7.92 -8.97
N THR A 15 -10.68 -7.36 -9.03
CA THR A 15 -11.78 -7.68 -8.09
C THR A 15 -12.60 -8.92 -8.49
N GLY A 16 -12.27 -9.56 -9.61
CA GLY A 16 -13.06 -10.66 -10.16
C GLY A 16 -14.44 -10.20 -10.70
N GLY A 17 -14.54 -8.95 -11.17
CA GLY A 17 -15.77 -8.35 -11.70
C GLY A 17 -16.72 -7.80 -10.63
N ARG A 18 -16.36 -7.86 -9.35
CA ARG A 18 -17.14 -7.26 -8.25
C ARG A 18 -16.90 -5.75 -8.17
N PRO A 19 -17.89 -4.96 -7.72
CA PRO A 19 -17.70 -3.53 -7.45
C PRO A 19 -16.56 -3.28 -6.47
N LEU A 20 -15.65 -2.34 -6.79
CA LEU A 20 -14.45 -2.09 -5.99
C LEU A 20 -14.78 -1.73 -4.54
N LEU A 21 -15.77 -0.86 -4.32
CA LEU A 21 -16.15 -0.42 -2.98
C LEU A 21 -16.67 -1.56 -2.10
N GLU A 22 -17.43 -2.51 -2.67
CA GLU A 22 -17.92 -3.69 -1.94
C GLU A 22 -16.75 -4.59 -1.51
N VAL A 23 -15.78 -4.81 -2.41
CA VAL A 23 -14.58 -5.61 -2.10
C VAL A 23 -13.72 -4.96 -1.04
N VAL A 24 -13.54 -3.62 -1.13
CA VAL A 24 -12.78 -2.86 -0.12
C VAL A 24 -13.53 -2.84 1.21
N GLU A 25 -14.87 -2.70 1.22
CA GLU A 25 -15.66 -2.77 2.45
C GLU A 25 -15.52 -4.12 3.14
N ALA A 26 -15.59 -5.21 2.39
CA ALA A 26 -15.34 -6.54 2.93
C ALA A 26 -13.92 -6.66 3.53
N ALA A 27 -12.90 -6.14 2.84
CA ALA A 27 -11.53 -6.15 3.37
C ALA A 27 -11.37 -5.31 4.65
N LEU A 28 -12.04 -4.15 4.72
CA LEU A 28 -12.08 -3.29 5.92
C LEU A 28 -12.75 -4.00 7.09
N SER A 29 -13.87 -4.71 6.85
CA SER A 29 -14.53 -5.53 7.88
C SER A 29 -13.65 -6.67 8.37
N GLY A 30 -12.78 -7.22 7.51
CA GLY A 30 -11.74 -8.20 7.85
C GLY A 30 -10.54 -7.60 8.57
N GLY A 31 -10.50 -6.28 8.75
CA GLY A 31 -9.52 -5.58 9.57
C GLY A 31 -8.41 -4.86 8.82
N VAL A 32 -8.52 -4.63 7.51
CA VAL A 32 -7.67 -3.65 6.83
C VAL A 32 -7.87 -2.28 7.48
N ARG A 33 -6.77 -1.54 7.71
CA ARG A 33 -6.80 -0.21 8.34
C ARG A 33 -6.10 0.87 7.51
N ALA A 34 -5.60 0.51 6.33
CA ALA A 34 -5.10 1.48 5.36
C ALA A 34 -5.39 1.01 3.93
N VAL A 35 -5.89 1.93 3.11
CA VAL A 35 -6.23 1.69 1.70
C VAL A 35 -5.52 2.72 0.84
N GLN A 36 -4.83 2.27 -0.21
CA GLN A 36 -4.35 3.13 -1.29
C GLN A 36 -5.33 3.04 -2.46
N LEU A 37 -5.96 4.16 -2.81
CA LEU A 37 -6.74 4.26 -4.04
C LEU A 37 -5.79 4.47 -5.22
N ARG A 38 -5.68 3.45 -6.09
CA ARG A 38 -4.74 3.40 -7.21
C ARG A 38 -5.39 2.88 -8.49
N GLU A 39 -6.13 3.75 -9.14
CA GLU A 39 -6.83 3.47 -10.41
C GLU A 39 -6.23 4.35 -11.52
N LYS A 40 -5.20 3.83 -12.21
CA LYS A 40 -4.33 4.62 -13.09
C LYS A 40 -4.97 5.06 -14.41
N ASP A 41 -6.04 4.42 -14.81
CA ASP A 41 -6.75 4.62 -16.07
C ASP A 41 -8.01 5.48 -15.93
N LEU A 42 -8.32 5.96 -14.72
CA LEU A 42 -9.38 6.94 -14.50
C LEU A 42 -8.91 8.36 -14.85
N THR A 43 -9.83 9.13 -15.41
CA THR A 43 -9.65 10.57 -15.52
C THR A 43 -9.60 11.23 -14.13
N PRO A 44 -9.06 12.45 -14.02
CA PRO A 44 -9.05 13.16 -12.73
C PRO A 44 -10.42 13.33 -12.09
N ALA A 45 -11.48 13.58 -12.88
CA ALA A 45 -12.84 13.71 -12.38
C ALA A 45 -13.38 12.39 -11.83
N GLU A 46 -13.25 11.30 -12.59
CA GLU A 46 -13.69 9.96 -12.15
C GLU A 46 -12.91 9.50 -10.90
N LEU A 47 -11.61 9.79 -10.84
CA LEU A 47 -10.80 9.46 -9.67
C LEU A 47 -11.22 10.27 -8.44
N TYR A 48 -11.57 11.55 -8.62
CA TYR A 48 -12.08 12.39 -7.54
C TYR A 48 -13.41 11.86 -6.98
N ASP A 49 -14.36 11.52 -7.85
CA ASP A 49 -15.66 10.99 -7.44
C ASP A 49 -15.48 9.67 -6.65
N LEU A 50 -14.66 8.74 -7.19
CA LEU A 50 -14.36 7.49 -6.51
C LEU A 50 -13.59 7.69 -5.19
N ALA A 51 -12.68 8.67 -5.14
CA ALA A 51 -11.94 8.99 -3.93
C ALA A 51 -12.85 9.53 -2.82
N TRP A 52 -13.86 10.32 -3.18
CA TRP A 52 -14.87 10.82 -2.26
C TRP A 52 -15.69 9.69 -1.63
N GLU A 53 -16.16 8.75 -2.45
CA GLU A 53 -16.89 7.56 -1.97
C GLU A 53 -15.97 6.67 -1.09
N MET A 54 -14.71 6.49 -1.52
CA MET A 54 -13.71 5.72 -0.75
C MET A 54 -13.40 6.39 0.58
N ARG A 55 -13.32 7.74 0.65
CA ARG A 55 -13.14 8.49 1.90
C ARG A 55 -14.30 8.24 2.88
N ALA A 56 -15.53 8.34 2.39
CA ALA A 56 -16.71 8.04 3.20
C ALA A 56 -16.71 6.59 3.72
N LEU A 57 -16.28 5.65 2.87
CA LEU A 57 -16.16 4.24 3.24
C LEU A 57 -15.08 4.03 4.31
N THR A 58 -13.85 4.49 4.09
CA THR A 58 -12.74 4.27 5.04
C THR A 58 -12.98 4.92 6.39
N SER A 59 -13.65 6.08 6.42
CA SER A 59 -14.04 6.77 7.67
C SER A 59 -14.96 5.94 8.56
N ARG A 60 -15.87 5.14 7.97
CA ARG A 60 -16.76 4.25 8.75
C ARG A 60 -16.02 3.16 9.51
N TYR A 61 -14.81 2.82 9.06
CA TYR A 61 -13.98 1.74 9.61
C TYR A 61 -12.74 2.26 10.36
N ASP A 62 -12.66 3.58 10.58
CA ASP A 62 -11.47 4.22 11.16
C ASP A 62 -10.17 3.80 10.44
N ALA A 63 -10.23 3.74 9.12
CA ALA A 63 -9.14 3.33 8.25
C ALA A 63 -8.55 4.52 7.48
N ARG A 64 -7.25 4.50 7.26
CA ARG A 64 -6.52 5.51 6.50
C ARG A 64 -6.80 5.37 5.01
N LEU A 65 -7.05 6.50 4.34
CA LEU A 65 -7.10 6.59 2.89
C LEU A 65 -5.86 7.32 2.37
N LEU A 66 -5.14 6.69 1.45
CA LEU A 66 -4.05 7.32 0.71
C LEU A 66 -4.39 7.34 -0.78
N ILE A 67 -4.10 8.45 -1.46
CA ILE A 67 -4.30 8.57 -2.90
C ILE A 67 -2.98 8.35 -3.63
N ASN A 68 -2.99 7.53 -4.69
CA ASN A 68 -1.80 7.30 -5.49
C ASN A 68 -1.44 8.54 -6.31
N GLU A 69 -0.26 9.12 -6.10
CA GLU A 69 0.38 10.23 -6.85
C GLU A 69 -0.37 11.58 -6.84
N ARG A 70 -1.69 11.62 -6.69
CA ARG A 70 -2.53 12.80 -6.84
C ARG A 70 -2.72 13.53 -5.51
N ILE A 71 -1.76 14.40 -5.18
CA ILE A 71 -1.80 15.23 -3.95
C ILE A 71 -3.00 16.17 -3.96
N ASP A 72 -3.34 16.73 -5.12
CA ASP A 72 -4.49 17.61 -5.32
C ASP A 72 -5.83 16.91 -4.95
N ILE A 73 -6.01 15.67 -5.40
CA ILE A 73 -7.19 14.87 -5.04
C ILE A 73 -7.14 14.49 -3.56
N ALA A 74 -5.97 14.08 -3.04
CA ALA A 74 -5.83 13.75 -1.62
C ALA A 74 -6.27 14.91 -0.72
N LEU A 75 -5.86 16.14 -1.04
CA LEU A 75 -6.27 17.34 -0.32
C LEU A 75 -7.76 17.64 -0.49
N ALA A 76 -8.29 17.50 -1.71
CA ALA A 76 -9.67 17.82 -2.02
C ALA A 76 -10.69 16.90 -1.34
N VAL A 77 -10.34 15.62 -1.07
CA VAL A 77 -11.22 14.65 -0.39
C VAL A 77 -10.83 14.45 1.08
N GLU A 78 -9.92 15.27 1.61
CA GLU A 78 -9.42 15.15 2.99
C GLU A 78 -8.90 13.73 3.29
N ALA A 79 -8.15 13.14 2.33
CA ALA A 79 -7.49 11.87 2.55
C ALA A 79 -6.39 11.98 3.61
N ASP A 80 -6.05 10.86 4.25
CA ASP A 80 -5.00 10.83 5.28
C ASP A 80 -3.59 10.94 4.69
N GLY A 81 -3.43 10.65 3.39
CA GLY A 81 -2.11 10.67 2.78
C GLY A 81 -2.07 10.50 1.27
N VAL A 82 -0.86 10.43 0.78
CA VAL A 82 -0.53 10.19 -0.63
C VAL A 82 0.56 9.12 -0.72
N HIS A 83 0.51 8.30 -1.77
CA HIS A 83 1.56 7.33 -2.06
C HIS A 83 2.28 7.68 -3.34
N LEU A 84 3.58 7.94 -3.24
CA LEU A 84 4.42 8.41 -4.33
C LEU A 84 5.28 7.29 -4.91
N GLY A 85 5.77 7.48 -6.12
CA GLY A 85 6.72 6.60 -6.78
C GLY A 85 7.79 7.40 -7.53
N VAL A 86 8.65 6.70 -8.28
CA VAL A 86 9.79 7.31 -8.99
C VAL A 86 9.39 8.40 -9.99
N ASN A 87 8.20 8.29 -10.58
CA ASN A 87 7.68 9.25 -11.56
C ASN A 87 6.78 10.33 -10.94
N SER A 88 6.57 10.31 -9.62
CA SER A 88 5.77 11.28 -8.89
C SER A 88 6.57 12.54 -8.58
N LEU A 89 5.91 13.54 -8.01
CA LEU A 89 6.61 14.67 -7.39
C LEU A 89 7.64 14.17 -6.35
N PRO A 90 8.80 14.81 -6.24
CA PRO A 90 9.77 14.49 -5.18
C PRO A 90 9.13 14.57 -3.79
N VAL A 91 9.47 13.64 -2.89
CA VAL A 91 8.96 13.60 -1.51
C VAL A 91 9.08 14.95 -0.80
N THR A 92 10.22 15.64 -0.96
CA THR A 92 10.44 16.97 -0.37
C THR A 92 9.51 18.04 -0.93
N ALA A 93 9.10 17.96 -2.19
CA ALA A 93 8.13 18.85 -2.80
C ALA A 93 6.71 18.55 -2.29
N ALA A 94 6.34 17.26 -2.24
CA ALA A 94 5.06 16.82 -1.70
C ALA A 94 4.88 17.25 -0.23
N ARG A 95 5.91 17.08 0.59
CA ARG A 95 5.90 17.49 2.01
C ARG A 95 5.70 19.01 2.19
N ARG A 96 6.25 19.84 1.27
CA ARG A 96 6.00 21.31 1.31
C ARG A 96 4.58 21.69 0.93
N ILE A 97 3.96 20.95 -0.01
CA ILE A 97 2.58 21.20 -0.46
C ILE A 97 1.57 20.72 0.59
N ALA A 98 1.82 19.57 1.18
CA ALA A 98 0.91 18.89 2.09
C ALA A 98 1.67 18.41 3.35
N PRO A 99 2.02 19.33 4.27
CA PRO A 99 2.87 19.01 5.42
C PRO A 99 2.25 17.98 6.37
N ASP A 100 0.92 17.92 6.45
CA ASP A 100 0.18 17.09 7.39
C ASP A 100 -0.22 15.71 6.82
N LEU A 101 -0.12 15.51 5.49
CA LEU A 101 -0.44 14.23 4.89
C LEU A 101 0.63 13.18 5.18
N LEU A 102 0.20 11.94 5.39
CA LEU A 102 1.10 10.79 5.32
C LEU A 102 1.66 10.65 3.90
N ILE A 103 2.97 10.45 3.79
CA ILE A 103 3.64 10.21 2.50
C ILE A 103 4.21 8.80 2.50
N GLY A 104 3.57 7.89 1.77
CA GLY A 104 4.15 6.61 1.40
C GLY A 104 5.01 6.74 0.15
N TYR A 105 6.04 5.90 0.00
CA TYR A 105 6.88 5.87 -1.21
C TYR A 105 7.18 4.45 -1.67
N SER A 106 7.05 4.21 -2.99
CA SER A 106 7.42 2.93 -3.61
C SER A 106 8.91 2.86 -3.86
N SER A 107 9.61 1.89 -3.27
CA SER A 107 11.04 1.65 -3.43
C SER A 107 11.35 0.25 -3.97
N HIS A 108 12.43 0.14 -4.73
CA HIS A 108 12.89 -1.09 -5.37
C HIS A 108 14.33 -1.46 -4.98
N SER A 109 14.96 -0.64 -4.16
CA SER A 109 16.28 -0.91 -3.59
C SER A 109 16.37 -0.35 -2.17
N VAL A 110 17.29 -0.89 -1.38
CA VAL A 110 17.56 -0.42 -0.01
C VAL A 110 17.96 1.05 0.00
N GLY A 111 18.78 1.47 -0.98
CA GLY A 111 19.18 2.87 -1.12
C GLY A 111 18.02 3.82 -1.39
N GLU A 112 17.06 3.42 -2.24
CA GLU A 112 15.84 4.19 -2.49
C GLU A 112 14.98 4.31 -1.23
N ALA A 113 14.78 3.20 -0.48
CA ALA A 113 14.01 3.20 0.75
C ALA A 113 14.59 4.16 1.79
N VAL A 114 15.88 4.05 2.07
CA VAL A 114 16.59 4.93 3.01
C VAL A 114 16.52 6.40 2.56
N ALA A 115 16.77 6.65 1.27
CA ALA A 115 16.74 8.01 0.73
C ALA A 115 15.32 8.64 0.78
N ALA A 116 14.25 7.86 0.55
CA ALA A 116 12.89 8.35 0.62
C ALA A 116 12.51 8.75 2.06
N LEU A 117 12.83 7.90 3.04
CA LEU A 117 12.61 8.20 4.46
C LEU A 117 13.42 9.43 4.92
N ALA A 118 14.69 9.52 4.54
CA ALA A 118 15.52 10.69 4.84
C ALA A 118 14.97 12.00 4.22
N LYS A 119 14.22 11.91 3.11
CA LYS A 119 13.58 13.05 2.45
C LYS A 119 12.19 13.40 3.01
N GLY A 120 11.71 12.66 4.02
CA GLY A 120 10.45 12.93 4.70
C GLY A 120 9.26 12.05 4.27
N ALA A 121 9.49 10.90 3.64
CA ALA A 121 8.47 9.86 3.54
C ALA A 121 8.22 9.27 4.94
N ASP A 122 6.97 8.97 5.26
CA ASP A 122 6.58 8.40 6.55
C ASP A 122 6.74 6.87 6.55
N PHE A 123 6.64 6.24 5.40
CA PHE A 123 6.87 4.81 5.20
C PHE A 123 7.21 4.51 3.73
N VAL A 124 7.70 3.31 3.49
CA VAL A 124 7.98 2.83 2.13
C VAL A 124 7.33 1.47 1.88
N THR A 125 6.87 1.24 0.64
CA THR A 125 6.67 -0.12 0.13
C THR A 125 7.96 -0.57 -0.54
N PHE A 126 8.34 -1.84 -0.32
CA PHE A 126 9.59 -2.41 -0.82
C PHE A 126 9.31 -3.68 -1.63
N GLY A 127 9.69 -3.70 -2.89
CA GLY A 127 9.43 -4.86 -3.73
C GLY A 127 9.63 -4.64 -5.23
N PRO A 128 9.25 -5.66 -6.06
CA PRO A 128 8.52 -6.87 -5.67
C PRO A 128 9.39 -7.88 -4.91
N VAL A 129 8.89 -8.40 -3.78
CA VAL A 129 9.63 -9.38 -2.96
C VAL A 129 9.68 -10.76 -3.65
N PHE A 130 8.55 -11.18 -4.24
CA PHE A 130 8.43 -12.42 -5.00
C PHE A 130 8.01 -12.13 -6.45
N PRO A 131 8.19 -13.09 -7.36
CA PRO A 131 7.73 -12.93 -8.75
C PRO A 131 6.24 -12.59 -8.82
N THR A 132 5.89 -11.61 -9.67
CA THR A 132 4.50 -11.25 -9.95
C THR A 132 4.29 -11.05 -11.45
N PRO A 133 3.15 -11.49 -12.02
CA PRO A 133 2.87 -11.29 -13.45
C PRO A 133 2.92 -9.80 -13.84
N SER A 134 2.42 -8.91 -12.99
CA SER A 134 2.36 -7.47 -13.25
C SER A 134 3.73 -6.77 -13.26
N LYS A 135 4.78 -7.42 -12.77
CA LYS A 135 6.15 -6.88 -12.71
C LYS A 135 7.17 -7.68 -13.53
N ALA A 136 6.76 -8.74 -14.21
CA ALA A 136 7.65 -9.59 -15.01
C ALA A 136 8.47 -8.81 -16.07
N ALA A 137 7.91 -7.72 -16.61
CA ALA A 137 8.60 -6.86 -17.58
C ALA A 137 9.64 -5.91 -16.95
N TYR A 138 9.70 -5.78 -15.61
CA TYR A 138 10.56 -4.80 -14.91
C TYR A 138 11.78 -5.43 -14.24
N GLY A 139 12.02 -6.72 -14.45
CA GLY A 139 13.20 -7.44 -13.93
C GLY A 139 12.88 -8.45 -12.84
N GLU A 140 13.95 -9.02 -12.28
CA GLU A 140 13.86 -10.02 -11.22
C GLU A 140 13.34 -9.40 -9.90
N PRO A 141 12.63 -10.19 -9.08
CA PRO A 141 12.19 -9.75 -7.75
C PRO A 141 13.40 -9.45 -6.86
N VAL A 142 13.23 -8.49 -5.94
CA VAL A 142 14.30 -8.11 -4.99
C VAL A 142 14.65 -9.24 -4.02
N GLY A 143 13.71 -10.11 -3.72
CA GLY A 143 13.91 -11.27 -2.84
C GLY A 143 13.89 -10.93 -1.34
N LEU A 144 13.86 -11.99 -0.53
CA LEU A 144 13.80 -11.89 0.94
C LEU A 144 15.07 -11.29 1.55
N GLY A 145 16.23 -11.56 0.96
CA GLY A 145 17.51 -11.02 1.48
C GLY A 145 17.60 -9.50 1.39
N GLU A 146 17.12 -8.90 0.28
CA GLU A 146 17.07 -7.44 0.17
C GLU A 146 15.96 -6.85 1.04
N LEU A 147 14.83 -7.55 1.21
CA LEU A 147 13.78 -7.14 2.15
C LEU A 147 14.33 -7.08 3.59
N GLU A 148 15.05 -8.11 4.03
CA GLU A 148 15.70 -8.15 5.35
C GLU A 148 16.67 -6.98 5.52
N ARG A 149 17.50 -6.70 4.50
CA ARG A 149 18.41 -5.56 4.51
C ARG A 149 17.69 -4.22 4.60
N ALA A 150 16.58 -4.07 3.86
CA ALA A 150 15.75 -2.88 3.91
C ALA A 150 15.14 -2.67 5.31
N CYS A 151 14.60 -3.71 5.92
CA CYS A 151 14.06 -3.63 7.29
C CYS A 151 15.12 -3.28 8.32
N ARG A 152 16.35 -3.78 8.18
CA ARG A 152 17.46 -3.45 9.10
C ARG A 152 17.97 -2.01 8.94
N GLN A 153 18.01 -1.48 7.72
CA GLN A 153 18.62 -0.17 7.44
C GLN A 153 17.63 0.99 7.44
N ALA A 154 16.36 0.74 7.13
CA ALA A 154 15.33 1.75 6.97
C ALA A 154 14.38 1.86 8.17
N VAL A 155 14.81 1.53 9.40
CA VAL A 155 13.93 1.47 10.58
C VAL A 155 12.73 0.54 10.31
N GLY A 156 12.84 -0.73 10.67
CA GLY A 156 11.97 -1.85 10.24
C GLY A 156 10.46 -1.61 10.24
N ASP A 157 9.96 -0.82 11.18
CA ASP A 157 8.53 -0.48 11.28
C ASP A 157 8.01 0.47 10.19
N LEU A 158 8.86 0.94 9.29
CA LEU A 158 8.46 1.83 8.19
C LEU A 158 8.52 1.16 6.82
N VAL A 159 8.87 -0.14 6.77
CA VAL A 159 8.98 -0.91 5.54
C VAL A 159 7.81 -1.87 5.40
N PHE A 160 7.07 -1.74 4.30
CA PHE A 160 5.99 -2.65 3.90
C PHE A 160 6.46 -3.53 2.75
N GLY A 161 6.58 -4.84 2.96
CA GLY A 161 6.85 -5.78 1.87
C GLY A 161 5.72 -5.76 0.83
N LEU A 162 6.06 -5.70 -0.46
CA LEU A 162 5.10 -5.68 -1.55
C LEU A 162 5.53 -6.61 -2.69
N GLY A 163 4.56 -7.24 -3.33
CA GLY A 163 4.74 -8.02 -4.55
C GLY A 163 4.91 -9.51 -4.32
N GLY A 164 3.94 -10.27 -4.81
CA GLY A 164 3.89 -11.74 -4.73
C GLY A 164 3.76 -12.31 -3.31
N ILE A 165 3.47 -11.46 -2.33
CA ILE A 165 3.21 -11.89 -0.96
C ILE A 165 1.81 -12.51 -0.89
N LYS A 166 1.74 -13.73 -0.37
CA LYS A 166 0.54 -14.54 -0.20
C LYS A 166 0.50 -15.12 1.21
N ARG A 167 -0.65 -15.71 1.58
CA ARG A 167 -0.80 -16.36 2.89
C ARG A 167 0.22 -17.49 3.13
N ASP A 168 0.55 -18.26 2.10
CA ASP A 168 1.46 -19.40 2.18
C ASP A 168 2.95 -19.01 2.29
N ASN A 169 3.32 -17.80 1.89
CA ASN A 169 4.71 -17.31 2.00
C ASN A 169 4.89 -16.18 3.03
N LEU A 170 3.81 -15.76 3.72
CA LEU A 170 3.87 -14.67 4.71
C LEU A 170 4.86 -14.96 5.85
N ALA A 171 4.95 -16.22 6.29
CA ALA A 171 5.90 -16.63 7.33
C ALA A 171 7.37 -16.37 6.92
N GLN A 172 7.71 -16.44 5.63
CA GLN A 172 9.04 -16.11 5.13
C GLN A 172 9.30 -14.60 5.20
N VAL A 173 8.26 -13.78 4.95
CA VAL A 173 8.33 -12.32 5.03
C VAL A 173 8.56 -11.86 6.48
N THR A 174 7.82 -12.43 7.42
CA THR A 174 8.00 -12.13 8.86
C THR A 174 9.33 -12.64 9.40
N ALA A 175 9.82 -13.79 8.94
CA ALA A 175 11.14 -14.31 9.28
C ALA A 175 12.29 -13.40 8.76
N ALA A 176 12.07 -12.66 7.66
CA ALA A 176 12.98 -11.63 7.18
C ALA A 176 12.87 -10.30 7.96
N GLY A 177 12.12 -10.26 9.07
CA GLY A 177 11.95 -9.07 9.91
C GLY A 177 10.95 -8.05 9.40
N CYS A 178 10.15 -8.39 8.39
CA CYS A 178 9.13 -7.50 7.83
C CYS A 178 7.74 -7.90 8.37
N TYR A 179 7.21 -7.11 9.29
CA TYR A 179 5.90 -7.33 9.93
C TYR A 179 4.79 -6.44 9.37
N ARG A 180 5.06 -5.79 8.24
CA ARG A 180 4.12 -4.93 7.53
C ARG A 180 4.10 -5.30 6.05
N VAL A 181 2.91 -5.44 5.47
CA VAL A 181 2.76 -5.84 4.07
C VAL A 181 1.76 -4.96 3.33
N ALA A 182 2.04 -4.74 2.05
CA ALA A 182 1.12 -4.13 1.11
C ALA A 182 0.65 -5.19 0.11
N LEU A 183 -0.66 -5.30 -0.09
CA LEU A 183 -1.29 -6.34 -0.89
C LEU A 183 -2.24 -5.76 -1.93
N ILE A 184 -2.40 -6.47 -3.05
CA ILE A 184 -3.37 -6.18 -4.11
C ILE A 184 -4.26 -7.40 -4.30
N SER A 185 -3.86 -8.31 -5.19
CA SER A 185 -4.67 -9.42 -5.69
C SER A 185 -5.06 -10.43 -4.62
N ASP A 186 -4.20 -10.69 -3.62
CA ASP A 186 -4.44 -11.74 -2.63
C ASP A 186 -5.60 -11.41 -1.68
N ILE A 187 -6.01 -10.12 -1.65
CA ILE A 187 -7.24 -9.67 -1.00
C ILE A 187 -8.32 -9.35 -2.05
N LEU A 188 -8.01 -8.54 -3.07
CA LEU A 188 -9.01 -8.08 -4.03
C LEU A 188 -9.65 -9.22 -4.85
N ALA A 189 -8.86 -10.23 -5.22
CA ALA A 189 -9.35 -11.38 -5.99
C ALA A 189 -9.83 -12.54 -5.10
N ALA A 190 -9.67 -12.46 -3.78
CA ALA A 190 -10.12 -13.51 -2.88
C ALA A 190 -11.63 -13.71 -2.97
N PRO A 191 -12.13 -14.98 -2.93
CA PRO A 191 -13.57 -15.23 -2.85
C PRO A 191 -14.24 -14.54 -1.66
N ASP A 192 -13.53 -14.48 -0.53
CA ASP A 192 -13.91 -13.75 0.68
C ASP A 192 -12.77 -12.78 1.08
N PRO A 193 -12.87 -11.49 0.71
CA PRO A 193 -11.85 -10.49 1.07
C PRO A 193 -11.73 -10.22 2.57
N ALA A 194 -12.82 -10.42 3.35
CA ALA A 194 -12.79 -10.23 4.80
C ALA A 194 -11.99 -11.36 5.47
N GLU A 195 -12.24 -12.62 5.08
CA GLU A 195 -11.45 -13.76 5.57
C GLU A 195 -9.98 -13.63 5.18
N ALA A 196 -9.70 -13.26 3.93
CA ALA A 196 -8.32 -13.07 3.45
C ALA A 196 -7.60 -12.01 4.28
N ALA A 197 -8.19 -10.83 4.48
CA ALA A 197 -7.63 -9.76 5.31
C ALA A 197 -7.39 -10.23 6.76
N GLY A 198 -8.37 -10.91 7.37
CA GLY A 198 -8.25 -11.46 8.71
C GLY A 198 -7.13 -12.49 8.85
N ALA A 199 -6.92 -13.32 7.83
CA ALA A 199 -5.83 -14.30 7.81
C ALA A 199 -4.45 -13.61 7.75
N PHE A 200 -4.28 -12.56 6.93
CA PHE A 200 -3.04 -11.78 6.91
C PHE A 200 -2.78 -11.10 8.25
N ARG A 201 -3.78 -10.48 8.86
CA ARG A 201 -3.63 -9.86 10.17
C ARG A 201 -3.17 -10.84 11.24
N ARG A 202 -3.80 -12.02 11.31
CA ARG A 202 -3.37 -13.07 12.25
C ARG A 202 -1.93 -13.50 12.00
N GLY A 203 -1.53 -13.64 10.74
CA GLY A 203 -0.17 -14.00 10.36
C GLY A 203 0.88 -12.92 10.66
N LEU A 204 0.47 -11.65 10.72
CA LEU A 204 1.31 -10.52 11.11
C LEU A 204 1.34 -10.28 12.64
N GLY A 205 0.49 -10.97 13.42
CA GLY A 205 0.43 -10.82 14.86
C GLY A 205 -0.32 -9.58 15.34
N CYS A 206 -1.30 -9.08 14.57
CA CYS A 206 -2.04 -7.84 14.87
C CYS A 206 -3.56 -7.99 14.71
#